data_0663ac6fa4eac439ce197caeedc48ad5
#
_entry.id   0663ac6fa4eac439ce197caeedc48ad5
#
_cell.length_a   1.000
_cell.length_b   1.000
_cell.length_c   1.000
_cell.angle_alpha   90.00
_cell.angle_beta   90.00
_cell.angle_gamma   90.00
#
_symmetry.space_group_name_H-M   'P 1'
#
loop_
_entity.id
_entity.type
_entity.pdbx_description
1 polymer ?
#
loop_
_entity_poly.entity_id
_entity_poly.type
_entity_poly.pdbx_seq_one_letter_code
_entity_poly.pdbx_strand_id
1 'polypeptide(L)'
;MLIFNFFNVDFNIVFGQNITPKNGNNLTYEQAFPKEYQEALNFIKNNKKIIDNEFSNVPKTLLLSIIFPELTRYNIIKDFGEATTLKVLYVNFGEHYANFSIGNCQMKPTFAEYLEKYQQKYSLKNLVKNPLKYDEINDKSDEKTLRELRVKRLQDFAWQLKYLKVFYLMMEDIFSQKKWENHTEKCVFYASAYNLGIYEEQKIKNWTTIKAFPNGKNKALTYAYASVAQEFFLSK
;
A
#
# COMPACT_ATOMS: atom_id res chain seq x y z
N MET A 1 0.43 19.02 18.49
CA MET A 1 -0.78 18.36 17.96
C MET A 1 -1.00 18.92 16.56
N LEU A 2 -0.36 18.30 15.58
CA LEU A 2 -0.45 18.70 14.16
C LEU A 2 -1.38 17.69 13.49
N ILE A 3 -2.63 18.11 13.32
CA ILE A 3 -3.63 17.37 12.54
C ILE A 3 -3.37 17.72 11.09
N PHE A 4 -2.77 16.80 10.34
CA PHE A 4 -2.70 16.93 8.89
C PHE A 4 -4.05 16.56 8.27
N ASN A 5 -4.81 17.57 7.85
CA ASN A 5 -5.96 17.39 6.97
C ASN A 5 -5.46 16.98 5.59
N PHE A 6 -5.48 15.70 5.29
CA PHE A 6 -5.33 15.17 3.93
C PHE A 6 -6.72 14.79 3.41
N PHE A 7 -7.04 15.37 2.28
CA PHE A 7 -8.24 15.21 1.46
C PHE A 7 -9.41 16.13 1.78
N ASN A 8 -9.39 17.35 1.23
CA ASN A 8 -10.62 17.94 0.72
C ASN A 8 -11.02 17.22 -0.57
N VAL A 9 -11.74 16.11 -0.43
CA VAL A 9 -12.66 15.62 -1.43
C VAL A 9 -14.03 15.90 -0.85
N ASP A 10 -14.77 16.83 -1.45
CA ASP A 10 -16.15 17.12 -1.09
C ASP A 10 -16.97 15.84 -1.16
N PHE A 11 -17.21 15.23 -0.01
CA PHE A 11 -18.16 14.14 0.14
C PHE A 11 -19.57 14.72 0.30
N ASN A 12 -20.19 15.06 -0.81
CA ASN A 12 -21.64 15.14 -0.84
C ASN A 12 -22.21 13.73 -0.67
N ILE A 13 -22.50 13.36 0.58
CA ILE A 13 -23.24 12.14 0.92
C ILE A 13 -24.70 12.39 0.58
N VAL A 14 -25.12 11.95 -0.58
CA VAL A 14 -26.55 11.76 -0.87
C VAL A 14 -26.99 10.46 -0.21
N PHE A 15 -27.63 10.56 0.94
CA PHE A 15 -28.36 9.46 1.56
C PHE A 15 -29.62 9.18 0.75
N GLY A 16 -29.82 7.94 0.34
CA GLY A 16 -31.08 7.40 -0.03
C GLY A 16 -31.27 7.03 -1.48
N GLN A 17 -30.89 5.80 -1.80
CA GLN A 17 -31.70 4.90 -2.63
C GLN A 17 -31.22 3.46 -2.39
N ASN A 18 -32.12 2.61 -1.89
CA ASN A 18 -31.97 1.17 -1.82
C ASN A 18 -31.80 0.63 -3.26
N ILE A 19 -30.56 0.51 -3.73
CA ILE A 19 -30.27 -0.24 -4.94
C ILE A 19 -30.08 -1.70 -4.50
N THR A 20 -31.16 -2.48 -4.62
CA THR A 20 -31.06 -3.94 -4.58
C THR A 20 -30.06 -4.37 -5.67
N PRO A 21 -29.02 -5.15 -5.35
CA PRO A 21 -28.11 -5.64 -6.37
C PRO A 21 -28.87 -6.65 -7.24
N LYS A 22 -29.15 -6.27 -8.49
CA LYS A 22 -29.52 -7.25 -9.52
C LYS A 22 -28.30 -8.17 -9.73
N ASN A 23 -28.49 -9.47 -9.43
CA ASN A 23 -27.64 -10.60 -9.82
C ASN A 23 -26.15 -10.30 -9.95
N GLY A 24 -25.46 -10.11 -8.83
CA GLY A 24 -24.02 -10.13 -8.79
C GLY A 24 -23.55 -11.59 -8.76
N ASN A 25 -22.88 -12.05 -9.80
CA ASN A 25 -22.10 -13.27 -9.75
C ASN A 25 -21.18 -13.18 -8.52
N ASN A 26 -21.29 -14.14 -7.59
CA ASN A 26 -20.40 -14.26 -6.42
C ASN A 26 -19.01 -14.78 -6.84
N LEU A 27 -18.42 -14.19 -7.88
CA LEU A 27 -17.10 -14.56 -8.36
C LEU A 27 -16.05 -14.09 -7.36
N THR A 28 -15.07 -14.94 -7.06
CA THR A 28 -13.85 -14.52 -6.38
C THR A 28 -13.08 -13.53 -7.26
N TYR A 29 -12.11 -12.82 -6.68
CA TYR A 29 -11.29 -11.91 -7.48
C TYR A 29 -10.47 -12.67 -8.54
N GLU A 30 -9.94 -13.85 -8.20
CA GLU A 30 -9.25 -14.74 -9.12
C GLU A 30 -10.13 -15.14 -10.32
N GLN A 31 -11.40 -15.49 -10.05
CA GLN A 31 -12.34 -15.86 -11.12
C GLN A 31 -12.71 -14.68 -12.02
N ALA A 32 -12.76 -13.48 -11.46
CA ALA A 32 -13.12 -12.26 -12.20
C ALA A 32 -11.96 -11.67 -13.01
N PHE A 33 -10.72 -11.83 -12.52
CA PHE A 33 -9.49 -11.28 -13.07
C PHE A 33 -8.38 -12.36 -13.15
N PRO A 34 -8.62 -13.49 -13.83
CA PRO A 34 -7.71 -14.65 -13.78
C PRO A 34 -6.32 -14.33 -14.35
N LYS A 35 -6.25 -13.49 -15.38
CA LYS A 35 -4.99 -13.09 -16.02
C LYS A 35 -4.14 -12.26 -15.03
N GLU A 36 -4.70 -11.21 -14.49
CA GLU A 36 -4.03 -10.28 -13.56
C GLU A 36 -3.61 -11.00 -12.28
N TYR A 37 -4.47 -11.91 -11.78
CA TYR A 37 -4.16 -12.74 -10.63
C TYR A 37 -2.97 -13.65 -10.89
N GLN A 38 -2.96 -14.36 -12.02
CA GLN A 38 -1.87 -15.25 -12.39
C GLN A 38 -0.56 -14.49 -12.67
N GLU A 39 -0.64 -13.31 -13.27
CA GLU A 39 0.53 -12.44 -13.49
C GLU A 39 1.15 -12.00 -12.15
N ALA A 40 0.32 -11.66 -11.17
CA ALA A 40 0.80 -11.33 -9.82
C ALA A 40 1.47 -12.52 -9.13
N LEU A 41 0.91 -13.74 -9.26
CA LEU A 41 1.54 -14.96 -8.75
C LEU A 41 2.89 -15.22 -9.40
N ASN A 42 2.97 -15.07 -10.72
CA ASN A 42 4.22 -15.23 -11.48
C ASN A 42 5.25 -14.17 -11.07
N PHE A 43 4.83 -12.93 -10.84
CA PHE A 43 5.71 -11.87 -10.35
C PHE A 43 6.31 -12.24 -8.99
N ILE A 44 5.51 -12.70 -8.04
CA ILE A 44 5.98 -13.17 -6.73
C ILE A 44 6.98 -14.33 -6.89
N LYS A 45 6.66 -15.31 -7.72
CA LYS A 45 7.53 -16.47 -7.99
C LYS A 45 8.88 -16.04 -8.57
N ASN A 46 8.88 -15.14 -9.55
CA ASN A 46 10.09 -14.67 -10.23
C ASN A 46 10.98 -13.81 -9.30
N ASN A 47 10.39 -13.16 -8.32
CA ASN A 47 11.09 -12.33 -7.33
C ASN A 47 11.31 -13.04 -5.98
N LYS A 48 11.11 -14.36 -5.92
CA LYS A 48 11.19 -15.14 -4.67
C LYS A 48 12.46 -14.88 -3.87
N LYS A 49 13.62 -14.82 -4.53
CA LYS A 49 14.92 -14.63 -3.85
C LYS A 49 14.99 -13.28 -3.14
N ILE A 50 14.53 -12.22 -3.79
CA ILE A 50 14.49 -10.86 -3.21
C ILE A 50 13.50 -10.82 -2.03
N ILE A 51 12.31 -11.39 -2.22
CA ILE A 51 11.27 -11.47 -1.18
C ILE A 51 11.76 -12.24 0.05
N ASP A 52 12.38 -13.41 -0.14
CA ASP A 52 12.89 -14.23 0.96
C ASP A 52 14.00 -13.51 1.73
N ASN A 53 14.85 -12.76 1.04
CA ASN A 53 15.89 -11.96 1.67
C ASN A 53 15.30 -10.81 2.51
N GLU A 54 14.43 -10.00 1.93
CA GLU A 54 13.87 -8.83 2.62
C GLU A 54 12.91 -9.21 3.76
N PHE A 55 12.19 -10.33 3.62
CA PHE A 55 11.19 -10.79 4.59
C PHE A 55 11.68 -11.94 5.48
N SER A 56 12.98 -12.12 5.63
CA SER A 56 13.55 -13.24 6.41
C SER A 56 13.06 -13.29 7.88
N ASN A 57 12.75 -12.16 8.48
CA ASN A 57 12.40 -12.03 9.91
C ASN A 57 10.99 -11.46 10.15
N VAL A 58 10.09 -11.55 9.16
CA VAL A 58 8.71 -11.04 9.24
C VAL A 58 7.74 -12.03 8.58
N PRO A 59 6.45 -12.00 8.91
CA PRO A 59 5.46 -12.93 8.36
C PRO A 59 5.23 -12.69 6.87
N LYS A 60 6.04 -13.33 6.05
CA LYS A 60 6.10 -13.14 4.59
C LYS A 60 4.73 -13.23 3.91
N THR A 61 3.94 -14.24 4.22
CA THR A 61 2.61 -14.42 3.64
C THR A 61 1.71 -13.21 3.93
N LEU A 62 1.72 -12.71 5.15
CA LEU A 62 0.94 -11.53 5.54
C LEU A 62 1.36 -10.29 4.74
N LEU A 63 2.68 -10.02 4.64
CA LEU A 63 3.17 -8.86 3.92
C LEU A 63 2.85 -8.93 2.42
N LEU A 64 3.01 -10.12 1.81
CA LEU A 64 2.63 -10.32 0.41
C LEU A 64 1.13 -10.13 0.21
N SER A 65 0.30 -10.59 1.14
CA SER A 65 -1.16 -10.41 1.04
C SER A 65 -1.56 -8.94 1.07
N ILE A 66 -0.88 -8.12 1.90
CA ILE A 66 -1.13 -6.68 1.97
C ILE A 66 -0.95 -6.00 0.61
N ILE A 67 0.07 -6.36 -0.16
CA ILE A 67 0.37 -5.74 -1.46
C ILE A 67 -0.18 -6.52 -2.66
N PHE A 68 -0.68 -7.74 -2.47
CA PHE A 68 -1.15 -8.57 -3.57
C PHE A 68 -2.17 -7.86 -4.47
N PRO A 69 -3.16 -7.12 -3.94
CA PRO A 69 -4.06 -6.35 -4.79
C PRO A 69 -3.32 -5.37 -5.71
N GLU A 70 -2.29 -4.67 -5.23
CA GLU A 70 -1.53 -3.75 -6.08
C GLU A 70 -0.71 -4.47 -7.15
N LEU A 71 -0.19 -5.66 -6.85
CA LEU A 71 0.50 -6.48 -7.86
C LEU A 71 -0.44 -6.88 -9.00
N THR A 72 -1.70 -7.19 -8.71
CA THR A 72 -2.70 -7.49 -9.73
C THR A 72 -3.07 -6.26 -10.56
N ARG A 73 -3.13 -5.09 -9.91
CA ARG A 73 -3.49 -3.82 -10.55
C ARG A 73 -2.36 -3.22 -11.38
N TYR A 74 -1.11 -3.46 -11.02
CA TYR A 74 0.05 -2.86 -11.67
C TYR A 74 0.10 -3.13 -13.17
N ASN A 75 -0.29 -4.32 -13.60
CA ASN A 75 -0.31 -4.69 -15.01
C ASN A 75 -1.42 -3.96 -15.81
N ILE A 76 -2.50 -3.53 -15.13
CA ILE A 76 -3.57 -2.74 -15.73
C ILE A 76 -3.12 -1.29 -15.98
N ILE A 77 -2.18 -0.77 -15.16
CA ILE A 77 -1.78 0.67 -15.14
C ILE A 77 -0.50 0.91 -15.95
N LYS A 78 0.20 -0.12 -16.40
CA LYS A 78 1.51 -0.04 -17.08
C LYS A 78 1.58 0.94 -18.25
N ASP A 79 0.45 1.28 -18.87
CA ASP A 79 0.37 2.07 -20.10
C ASP A 79 0.22 3.58 -19.88
N PHE A 80 0.20 4.06 -18.64
CA PHE A 80 0.06 5.50 -18.39
C PHE A 80 1.41 6.23 -18.37
N GLY A 81 1.76 6.84 -19.49
CA GLY A 81 2.96 7.70 -19.65
C GLY A 81 3.00 8.97 -18.78
N GLU A 82 1.97 9.22 -17.98
CA GLU A 82 1.87 10.38 -17.07
C GLU A 82 2.85 10.33 -15.88
N ALA A 83 3.38 9.14 -15.57
CA ALA A 83 4.24 8.95 -14.40
C ALA A 83 5.53 9.80 -14.40
N THR A 84 6.06 10.15 -15.57
CA THR A 84 7.31 10.93 -15.66
C THR A 84 7.10 12.39 -15.27
N THR A 85 6.04 13.02 -15.77
CA THR A 85 5.70 14.41 -15.43
C THR A 85 5.38 14.56 -13.95
N LEU A 86 4.61 13.64 -13.37
CA LEU A 86 4.27 13.65 -11.95
C LEU A 86 5.50 13.47 -11.06
N LYS A 87 6.48 12.65 -11.48
CA LYS A 87 7.76 12.50 -10.75
C LYS A 87 8.54 13.83 -10.75
N VAL A 88 8.63 14.50 -11.89
CA VAL A 88 9.31 15.80 -12.00
C VAL A 88 8.62 16.85 -11.13
N LEU A 89 7.30 16.91 -11.11
CA LEU A 89 6.53 17.83 -10.27
C LEU A 89 6.77 17.55 -8.77
N TYR A 90 6.70 16.29 -8.35
CA TYR A 90 6.98 15.93 -6.95
C TYR A 90 8.40 16.31 -6.54
N VAL A 91 9.39 15.97 -7.36
CA VAL A 91 10.80 16.24 -7.06
C VAL A 91 11.06 17.74 -6.88
N ASN A 92 10.52 18.57 -7.76
CA ASN A 92 10.79 20.01 -7.72
C ASN A 92 9.92 20.77 -6.71
N PHE A 93 8.66 20.36 -6.51
CA PHE A 93 7.67 21.16 -5.78
C PHE A 93 7.05 20.42 -4.58
N GLY A 94 7.31 19.11 -4.41
CA GLY A 94 6.82 18.32 -3.29
C GLY A 94 5.41 17.76 -3.49
N GLU A 95 4.85 17.25 -2.38
CA GLU A 95 3.61 16.48 -2.36
C GLU A 95 2.36 17.23 -2.82
N HIS A 96 2.32 18.54 -2.63
CA HIS A 96 1.17 19.37 -3.00
C HIS A 96 0.92 19.41 -4.50
N TYR A 97 1.94 19.11 -5.30
CA TYR A 97 1.87 19.17 -6.76
C TYR A 97 1.71 17.80 -7.42
N ALA A 98 2.06 16.72 -6.72
CA ALA A 98 1.93 15.39 -7.29
C ALA A 98 1.79 14.32 -6.21
N ASN A 99 0.63 13.69 -6.15
CA ASN A 99 0.35 12.56 -5.27
C ASN A 99 0.01 11.33 -6.11
N PHE A 100 1.01 10.59 -6.53
CA PHE A 100 0.90 9.44 -7.43
C PHE A 100 1.57 8.21 -6.81
N SER A 101 1.19 7.04 -7.30
CA SER A 101 1.75 5.77 -6.85
C SER A 101 2.89 5.31 -7.76
N ILE A 102 3.92 4.70 -7.17
CA ILE A 102 5.13 4.26 -7.87
C ILE A 102 5.36 2.76 -7.65
N GLY A 103 5.77 2.09 -8.71
CA GLY A 103 6.27 0.72 -8.70
C GLY A 103 5.22 -0.34 -8.45
N ASN A 104 5.67 -1.58 -8.30
CA ASN A 104 4.79 -2.75 -8.20
C ASN A 104 3.87 -2.74 -6.98
N CYS A 105 4.34 -2.17 -5.86
CA CYS A 105 3.54 -2.03 -4.63
C CYS A 105 2.68 -0.76 -4.62
N GLN A 106 2.68 0.05 -5.67
CA GLN A 106 1.89 1.28 -5.82
C GLN A 106 2.01 2.22 -4.60
N MET A 107 3.23 2.42 -4.13
CA MET A 107 3.51 3.29 -2.98
C MET A 107 3.56 4.76 -3.39
N LYS A 108 2.91 5.62 -2.61
CA LYS A 108 3.00 7.07 -2.76
C LYS A 108 4.27 7.60 -2.11
N PRO A 109 4.92 8.64 -2.70
CA PRO A 109 6.08 9.28 -2.07
C PRO A 109 5.81 9.79 -0.66
N THR A 110 4.62 10.36 -0.43
CA THR A 110 4.18 10.82 0.90
C THR A 110 4.09 9.69 1.92
N PHE A 111 3.64 8.51 1.50
CA PHE A 111 3.61 7.32 2.35
C PHE A 111 5.03 6.88 2.73
N ALA A 112 5.95 6.83 1.76
CA ALA A 112 7.35 6.50 2.01
C ALA A 112 7.99 7.49 2.99
N GLU A 113 7.77 8.79 2.80
CA GLU A 113 8.27 9.85 3.70
C GLU A 113 7.73 9.69 5.12
N TYR A 114 6.45 9.35 5.25
CA TYR A 114 5.86 9.10 6.56
C TYR A 114 6.56 7.92 7.28
N LEU A 115 6.81 6.82 6.56
CA LEU A 115 7.51 5.65 7.09
C LEU A 115 8.96 5.96 7.48
N GLU A 116 9.66 6.77 6.69
CA GLU A 116 11.02 7.24 7.00
C GLU A 116 11.04 8.04 8.31
N LYS A 117 10.13 9.00 8.46
CA LYS A 117 9.98 9.81 9.68
C LYS A 117 9.57 8.95 10.89
N TYR A 118 8.64 8.02 10.70
CA TYR A 118 8.21 7.11 11.76
C TYR A 118 9.36 6.25 12.27
N GLN A 119 10.10 5.63 11.38
CA GLN A 119 11.25 4.80 11.72
C GLN A 119 12.33 5.58 12.51
N GLN A 120 12.58 6.83 12.14
CA GLN A 120 13.55 7.67 12.85
C GLN A 120 13.08 8.01 14.26
N LYS A 121 11.80 8.39 14.42
CA LYS A 121 11.22 8.84 15.68
C LYS A 121 11.11 7.70 16.71
N TYR A 122 10.67 6.54 16.32
CA TYR A 122 10.31 5.43 17.22
C TYR A 122 11.38 4.35 17.34
N SER A 123 12.62 4.65 16.91
CA SER A 123 13.78 3.75 17.08
C SER A 123 13.53 2.29 16.66
N LEU A 124 12.76 2.07 15.58
CA LEU A 124 12.65 0.74 14.96
C LEU A 124 14.01 0.24 14.40
N LYS A 125 15.07 0.97 14.72
CA LYS A 125 16.46 0.74 14.27
C LYS A 125 16.96 -0.67 14.59
N ASN A 126 16.53 -1.25 15.72
CA ASN A 126 16.96 -2.58 16.14
C ASN A 126 16.19 -3.72 15.45
N LEU A 127 15.03 -3.41 14.84
CA LEU A 127 14.17 -4.39 14.18
C LEU A 127 14.43 -4.48 12.67
N VAL A 128 15.08 -3.47 12.09
CA VAL A 128 15.37 -3.41 10.65
C VAL A 128 16.88 -3.39 10.46
N LYS A 129 17.48 -4.46 9.93
CA LYS A 129 18.92 -4.56 9.68
C LYS A 129 19.48 -3.45 8.78
N ASN A 130 18.67 -2.87 7.92
CA ASN A 130 19.00 -1.73 7.08
C ASN A 130 17.90 -0.68 7.24
N PRO A 131 18.07 0.31 8.12
CA PRO A 131 17.12 1.40 8.26
C PRO A 131 16.95 2.15 6.93
N LEU A 132 15.78 2.77 6.75
CA LEU A 132 15.50 3.64 5.60
C LEU A 132 16.33 4.94 5.69
N LYS A 133 17.63 4.80 5.93
CA LYS A 133 18.55 5.94 6.00
C LYS A 133 18.96 6.37 4.60
N TYR A 134 19.31 7.63 4.53
CA TYR A 134 20.01 8.24 3.40
C TYR A 134 21.45 8.47 3.83
N ASP A 135 22.23 7.40 3.93
CA ASP A 135 23.63 7.47 4.41
C ASP A 135 24.55 8.29 3.47
N GLU A 136 24.09 8.50 2.23
CA GLU A 136 24.77 9.31 1.21
C GLU A 136 24.44 10.81 1.30
N ILE A 137 23.54 11.18 2.22
CA ILE A 137 23.05 12.56 2.35
C ILE A 137 23.56 13.13 3.65
N ASN A 138 24.51 14.05 3.57
CA ASN A 138 24.89 14.89 4.69
C ASN A 138 23.66 15.72 5.15
N ASP A 139 23.59 16.10 6.42
CA ASP A 139 22.52 16.91 7.03
C ASP A 139 22.13 18.22 6.27
N LYS A 140 22.87 18.53 5.22
CA LYS A 140 22.69 19.70 4.35
C LYS A 140 22.05 19.40 2.99
N SER A 141 21.62 18.16 2.74
CA SER A 141 20.95 17.83 1.48
C SER A 141 19.62 18.56 1.38
N ASP A 142 19.40 19.22 0.24
CA ASP A 142 18.14 19.89 0.01
C ASP A 142 16.98 18.86 -0.10
N GLU A 143 15.78 19.29 0.18
CA GLU A 143 14.59 18.46 0.10
C GLU A 143 14.37 17.87 -1.30
N LYS A 144 14.86 18.55 -2.35
CA LYS A 144 14.78 18.09 -3.73
C LYS A 144 15.57 16.78 -3.90
N THR A 145 16.82 16.76 -3.43
CA THR A 145 17.69 15.58 -3.47
C THR A 145 17.05 14.41 -2.71
N LEU A 146 16.46 14.67 -1.53
CA LEU A 146 15.74 13.64 -0.76
C LEU A 146 14.56 13.07 -1.55
N ARG A 147 13.78 13.94 -2.22
CA ARG A 147 12.64 13.51 -3.05
C ARG A 147 13.08 12.71 -4.28
N GLU A 148 14.19 13.08 -4.92
CA GLU A 148 14.77 12.32 -6.04
C GLU A 148 15.16 10.89 -5.61
N LEU A 149 15.89 10.77 -4.50
CA LEU A 149 16.29 9.47 -3.95
C LEU A 149 15.10 8.63 -3.54
N ARG A 150 14.07 9.24 -2.94
CA ARG A 150 12.83 8.54 -2.58
C ARG A 150 12.12 7.99 -3.82
N VAL A 151 12.00 8.79 -4.89
CA VAL A 151 11.45 8.31 -6.17
C VAL A 151 12.26 7.14 -6.72
N LYS A 152 13.60 7.24 -6.73
CA LYS A 152 14.49 6.17 -7.18
C LYS A 152 14.29 4.89 -6.36
N ARG A 153 14.20 4.98 -5.02
CA ARG A 153 13.90 3.84 -4.14
C ARG A 153 12.53 3.23 -4.43
N LEU A 154 11.51 4.05 -4.65
CA LEU A 154 10.16 3.56 -4.96
C LEU A 154 10.05 2.92 -6.36
N GLN A 155 11.00 3.12 -7.25
CA GLN A 155 11.09 2.42 -8.53
C GLN A 155 11.75 1.04 -8.41
N ASP A 156 12.46 0.77 -7.31
CA ASP A 156 13.15 -0.48 -7.04
C ASP A 156 12.30 -1.39 -6.15
N PHE A 157 12.03 -2.63 -6.59
CA PHE A 157 11.16 -3.55 -5.86
C PHE A 157 11.75 -3.98 -4.50
N ALA A 158 13.05 -4.14 -4.38
CA ALA A 158 13.67 -4.50 -3.10
C ALA A 158 13.49 -3.36 -2.08
N TRP A 159 13.60 -2.10 -2.51
CA TRP A 159 13.31 -0.95 -1.67
C TRP A 159 11.83 -0.87 -1.29
N GLN A 160 10.91 -1.17 -2.20
CA GLN A 160 9.48 -1.24 -1.87
C GLN A 160 9.19 -2.27 -0.79
N LEU A 161 9.85 -3.45 -0.83
CA LEU A 161 9.72 -4.47 0.21
C LEU A 161 10.28 -3.98 1.56
N LYS A 162 11.36 -3.19 1.57
CA LYS A 162 11.87 -2.56 2.80
C LYS A 162 10.86 -1.57 3.40
N TYR A 163 10.25 -0.71 2.57
CA TYR A 163 9.17 0.17 3.02
C TYR A 163 7.97 -0.62 3.56
N LEU A 164 7.57 -1.69 2.88
CA LEU A 164 6.48 -2.55 3.35
C LEU A 164 6.80 -3.21 4.69
N LYS A 165 8.04 -3.62 4.90
CA LYS A 165 8.51 -4.15 6.19
C LYS A 165 8.43 -3.09 7.29
N VAL A 166 8.84 -1.86 7.02
CA VAL A 166 8.70 -0.75 7.98
C VAL A 166 7.24 -0.45 8.27
N PHE A 167 6.37 -0.46 7.25
CA PHE A 167 4.92 -0.34 7.43
C PHE A 167 4.39 -1.43 8.37
N TYR A 168 4.75 -2.69 8.14
CA TYR A 168 4.34 -3.79 9.01
C TYR A 168 4.78 -3.56 10.46
N LEU A 169 6.05 -3.22 10.69
CA LEU A 169 6.58 -2.96 12.04
C LEU A 169 5.90 -1.76 12.72
N MET A 170 5.59 -0.73 11.95
CA MET A 170 4.81 0.41 12.43
C MET A 170 3.40 0.00 12.86
N MET A 171 2.74 -0.85 12.08
CA MET A 171 1.41 -1.37 12.43
C MET A 171 1.45 -2.24 13.69
N GLU A 172 2.51 -3.06 13.86
CA GLU A 172 2.73 -3.84 15.09
C GLU A 172 2.92 -2.93 16.31
N ASP A 173 3.60 -1.81 16.15
CA ASP A 173 3.84 -0.85 17.22
C ASP A 173 2.54 -0.08 17.57
N ILE A 174 1.88 0.52 16.58
CA ILE A 174 0.64 1.30 16.79
C ILE A 174 -0.47 0.45 17.41
N PHE A 175 -0.61 -0.80 16.94
CA PHE A 175 -1.67 -1.72 17.38
C PHE A 175 -1.17 -2.83 18.29
N SER A 176 -0.07 -2.59 19.04
CA SER A 176 0.56 -3.56 19.94
C SER A 176 -0.39 -4.10 21.01
N GLN A 177 -1.36 -3.30 21.47
CA GLN A 177 -2.35 -3.68 22.46
C GLN A 177 -3.63 -4.30 21.88
N LYS A 178 -3.76 -4.30 20.55
CA LYS A 178 -4.94 -4.86 19.89
C LYS A 178 -4.90 -6.39 19.90
N LYS A 179 -5.95 -6.99 20.47
CA LYS A 179 -6.17 -8.43 20.38
C LYS A 179 -6.82 -8.78 19.05
N TRP A 180 -6.17 -9.65 18.31
CA TRP A 180 -6.65 -10.17 17.03
C TRP A 180 -7.41 -11.48 17.26
N GLU A 181 -8.58 -11.65 16.68
CA GLU A 181 -9.32 -12.91 16.72
C GLU A 181 -8.53 -14.03 16.01
N ASN A 182 -7.93 -13.66 14.87
CA ASN A 182 -7.10 -14.57 14.06
C ASN A 182 -6.17 -13.80 13.11
N HIS A 183 -5.32 -14.53 12.40
CA HIS A 183 -4.39 -13.93 11.43
C HIS A 183 -5.10 -13.32 10.21
N THR A 184 -6.29 -13.82 9.85
CA THR A 184 -7.07 -13.29 8.72
C THR A 184 -7.63 -11.91 9.05
N GLU A 185 -8.16 -11.69 10.26
CA GLU A 185 -8.59 -10.36 10.72
C GLU A 185 -7.43 -9.36 10.62
N LYS A 186 -6.26 -9.76 11.11
CA LYS A 186 -5.05 -8.94 11.05
C LYS A 186 -4.66 -8.61 9.61
N CYS A 187 -4.71 -9.59 8.70
CA CYS A 187 -4.45 -9.39 7.27
C CYS A 187 -5.41 -8.36 6.66
N VAL A 188 -6.71 -8.54 6.86
CA VAL A 188 -7.78 -7.64 6.37
C VAL A 188 -7.57 -6.22 6.88
N PHE A 189 -7.28 -6.07 8.17
CA PHE A 189 -7.05 -4.77 8.80
C PHE A 189 -5.79 -4.08 8.24
N TYR A 190 -4.66 -4.78 8.13
CA TYR A 190 -3.41 -4.21 7.64
C TYR A 190 -3.48 -3.88 6.14
N ALA A 191 -4.12 -4.72 5.34
CA ALA A 191 -4.36 -4.42 3.93
C ALA A 191 -5.24 -3.19 3.75
N SER A 192 -6.28 -3.02 4.58
CA SER A 192 -7.13 -1.83 4.59
C SER A 192 -6.36 -0.57 4.98
N ALA A 193 -5.52 -0.64 6.01
CA ALA A 193 -4.67 0.45 6.45
C ALA A 193 -3.68 0.88 5.35
N TYR A 194 -3.06 -0.09 4.67
CA TYR A 194 -2.15 0.16 3.57
C TYR A 194 -2.83 0.91 2.41
N ASN A 195 -3.98 0.42 1.98
CA ASN A 195 -4.74 1.03 0.89
C ASN A 195 -5.27 2.42 1.24
N LEU A 196 -5.73 2.62 2.48
CA LEU A 196 -6.28 3.88 2.96
C LEU A 196 -5.20 4.93 3.26
N GLY A 197 -4.00 4.49 3.68
CA GLY A 197 -2.93 5.38 4.13
C GLY A 197 -3.25 6.11 5.44
N ILE A 198 -4.16 5.58 6.27
CA ILE A 198 -4.58 6.11 7.56
C ILE A 198 -4.43 5.04 8.64
N TYR A 199 -4.09 5.46 9.87
CA TYR A 199 -3.78 4.57 10.98
C TYR A 199 -4.72 4.77 12.18
N GLU A 200 -5.92 5.30 11.92
CA GLU A 200 -7.01 5.40 12.89
C GLU A 200 -7.88 4.14 12.82
N GLU A 201 -7.95 3.38 13.92
CA GLU A 201 -8.58 2.06 13.96
C GLU A 201 -10.00 2.05 13.38
N GLN A 202 -10.84 3.01 13.77
CA GLN A 202 -12.23 3.05 13.31
C GLN A 202 -12.34 3.32 11.79
N LYS A 203 -11.49 4.17 11.25
CA LYS A 203 -11.46 4.45 9.81
C LYS A 203 -10.98 3.22 9.02
N ILE A 204 -9.96 2.53 9.54
CA ILE A 204 -9.50 1.27 8.93
C ILE A 204 -10.60 0.23 8.93
N LYS A 205 -11.29 0.00 10.08
CA LYS A 205 -12.42 -0.94 10.17
C LYS A 205 -13.51 -0.61 9.15
N ASN A 206 -13.90 0.65 9.05
CA ASN A 206 -14.92 1.08 8.09
C ASN A 206 -14.49 0.84 6.62
N TRP A 207 -13.18 0.86 6.34
CA TRP A 207 -12.64 0.67 5.01
C TRP A 207 -12.57 -0.80 4.56
N THR A 208 -12.58 -1.75 5.47
CA THR A 208 -12.44 -3.20 5.17
C THR A 208 -13.45 -3.72 4.17
N THR A 209 -14.65 -3.11 4.11
CA THR A 209 -15.77 -3.53 3.25
C THR A 209 -16.01 -2.62 2.06
N ILE A 210 -15.27 -1.52 1.91
CA ILE A 210 -15.48 -0.56 0.82
C ILE A 210 -15.04 -1.15 -0.52
N LYS A 211 -16.01 -1.38 -1.39
CA LYS A 211 -15.81 -1.92 -2.74
C LYS A 211 -15.45 -0.81 -3.72
N ALA A 212 -14.17 -0.62 -3.97
CA ALA A 212 -13.64 0.38 -4.91
C ALA A 212 -12.47 -0.15 -5.76
N PHE A 213 -12.05 -1.37 -5.54
CA PHE A 213 -10.90 -1.98 -6.21
C PHE A 213 -11.35 -2.88 -7.38
N PRO A 214 -10.65 -2.94 -8.51
CA PRO A 214 -9.43 -2.19 -8.86
C PRO A 214 -9.67 -0.81 -9.46
N ASN A 215 -10.89 -0.51 -9.93
CA ASN A 215 -11.18 0.58 -10.86
C ASN A 215 -12.00 1.75 -10.26
N GLY A 216 -12.16 1.81 -8.94
CA GLY A 216 -12.99 2.81 -8.28
C GLY A 216 -14.46 2.39 -8.14
N LYS A 217 -15.25 3.18 -7.39
CA LYS A 217 -16.62 2.83 -6.96
C LYS A 217 -17.64 2.68 -8.09
N ASN A 218 -17.41 3.28 -9.23
CA ASN A 218 -18.43 3.40 -10.31
C ASN A 218 -18.26 2.37 -11.44
N LYS A 219 -17.50 1.31 -11.23
CA LYS A 219 -17.30 0.25 -12.22
C LYS A 219 -18.17 -0.97 -11.92
N ALA A 220 -18.56 -1.70 -12.97
CA ALA A 220 -19.52 -2.80 -12.87
C ALA A 220 -19.06 -3.95 -11.95
N LEU A 221 -17.75 -4.14 -11.80
CA LEU A 221 -17.18 -5.19 -10.97
C LEU A 221 -16.14 -4.60 -10.02
N THR A 222 -16.47 -4.55 -8.74
CA THR A 222 -15.61 -3.98 -7.70
C THR A 222 -15.54 -4.90 -6.49
N TYR A 223 -14.37 -4.91 -5.85
CA TYR A 223 -14.06 -5.64 -4.63
C TYR A 223 -13.58 -4.69 -3.53
N ALA A 224 -13.67 -5.12 -2.29
CA ALA A 224 -12.90 -4.47 -1.25
C ALA A 224 -11.42 -4.84 -1.41
N TYR A 225 -10.53 -3.88 -1.26
CA TYR A 225 -9.08 -4.13 -1.30
C TYR A 225 -8.69 -5.28 -0.35
N ALA A 226 -9.22 -5.20 0.87
CA ALA A 226 -8.98 -6.19 1.92
C ALA A 226 -9.50 -7.59 1.56
N SER A 227 -10.60 -7.71 0.81
CA SER A 227 -11.12 -9.02 0.40
C SER A 227 -10.20 -9.72 -0.61
N VAL A 228 -9.57 -8.97 -1.50
CA VAL A 228 -8.56 -9.52 -2.44
C VAL A 228 -7.30 -9.96 -1.69
N ALA A 229 -6.85 -9.17 -0.71
CA ALA A 229 -5.75 -9.55 0.16
C ALA A 229 -6.05 -10.81 0.98
N GLN A 230 -7.27 -10.91 1.51
CA GLN A 230 -7.75 -12.07 2.27
C GLN A 230 -7.81 -13.33 1.40
N GLU A 231 -8.33 -13.23 0.18
CA GLU A 231 -8.40 -14.34 -0.78
C GLU A 231 -7.01 -14.93 -1.03
N PHE A 232 -6.02 -14.08 -1.31
CA PHE A 232 -4.64 -14.52 -1.47
C PHE A 232 -4.06 -15.10 -0.17
N PHE A 233 -4.32 -14.49 1.00
CA PHE A 233 -3.82 -14.98 2.28
C PHE A 233 -4.29 -16.40 2.59
N LEU A 234 -5.57 -16.68 2.36
CA LEU A 234 -6.19 -17.99 2.62
C LEU A 234 -5.78 -19.08 1.61
N SER A 235 -5.24 -18.68 0.45
CA SER A 235 -4.75 -19.61 -0.58
C SER A 235 -3.34 -20.13 -0.31
N LYS A 236 -2.65 -19.66 0.75
CA LYS A 236 -1.23 -19.96 1.09
C LYS A 236 -1.13 -20.71 2.39
#